data_17d1ab18033d05318cb3d870b0a3e1c2
#
_entry.id   17d1ab18033d05318cb3d870b0a3e1c2
#
_cell.length_a   1.000
_cell.length_b   1.000
_cell.length_c   1.000
_cell.angle_alpha   90.00
_cell.angle_beta   90.00
_cell.angle_gamma   90.00
#
_symmetry.space_group_name_H-M   'P 1'
#
loop_
_entity.id
_entity.type
_entity.pdbx_description
1 polymer ?
#
loop_
_entity_poly.entity_id
_entity_poly.type
_entity_poly.pdbx_seq_one_letter_code
_entity_poly.pdbx_strand_id
1 'polypeptide(L)'
;MNLCKSDPVGEELSDRERQVLEAVVRTYVDSAEPAGSRTLAKSFELGVSPATVRNTMSDLETKGYLFHRHASAGRIPTDHAYRFYVNQIMRPLPLTEMEQKRLVQEIDGSSAVDRLVRRAIRALSLLSQELGVAMPPGLNKAIFERLELIQVSTDKILMVMTIRSGFVRTVYVDLPGEVRADVLTSVTQVLNERLGGLTLSEIRDTLPDRLRDVGAADGHQTHELLNIFMQSSSELFDWSPLKAREVQIGQTSVLAAQPEFNSGEQLKGLIELTEQRELLARVLGDREHTGGLQITIGNENAAEALSDFTLVTAEYRVGQLKGVIGVIGPTRMPYEKVIAIVDYTSTLVNNVLGL
;
A
#
# COMPACT_ATOMS: atom_id res chain seq x y z
N MET A 1 5.73 -12.79 -14.48
CA MET A 1 5.09 -11.53 -14.10
C MET A 1 3.63 -11.61 -14.54
N ASN A 2 2.73 -12.03 -13.64
CA ASN A 2 1.31 -12.17 -13.95
C ASN A 2 0.60 -10.85 -13.59
N LEU A 3 0.43 -9.98 -14.58
CA LEU A 3 -0.29 -8.70 -14.45
C LEU A 3 -1.82 -8.89 -14.59
N CYS A 4 -2.36 -10.03 -14.11
CA CYS A 4 -3.68 -10.49 -14.49
C CYS A 4 -4.84 -9.94 -13.65
N LYS A 5 -5.77 -9.20 -14.32
CA LYS A 5 -7.18 -9.63 -14.37
C LYS A 5 -7.51 -9.86 -15.83
N SER A 6 -8.21 -10.97 -16.13
CA SER A 6 -8.67 -11.35 -17.46
C SER A 6 -9.40 -10.20 -18.13
N ASP A 7 -8.88 -9.76 -19.29
CA ASP A 7 -9.63 -8.90 -20.19
C ASP A 7 -11.00 -9.55 -20.50
N PRO A 8 -12.11 -8.82 -20.42
CA PRO A 8 -13.29 -9.22 -21.18
C PRO A 8 -12.84 -9.29 -22.64
N VAL A 9 -13.19 -10.36 -23.33
CA VAL A 9 -12.85 -10.64 -24.74
C VAL A 9 -13.14 -9.39 -25.59
N GLY A 10 -12.12 -8.50 -25.69
CA GLY A 10 -12.17 -7.32 -26.54
C GLY A 10 -11.65 -7.70 -27.91
N GLU A 11 -12.21 -7.13 -28.97
CA GLU A 11 -11.73 -7.27 -30.34
C GLU A 11 -10.22 -7.03 -30.39
N GLU A 12 -9.48 -7.94 -31.04
CA GLU A 12 -8.04 -7.77 -31.24
C GLU A 12 -7.77 -6.48 -32.03
N LEU A 13 -6.96 -5.58 -31.47
CA LEU A 13 -6.51 -4.40 -32.17
C LEU A 13 -5.52 -4.81 -33.26
N SER A 14 -5.68 -4.26 -34.47
CA SER A 14 -4.68 -4.37 -35.52
C SER A 14 -3.36 -3.72 -35.11
N ASP A 15 -2.26 -4.08 -35.76
CA ASP A 15 -0.94 -3.48 -35.46
C ASP A 15 -0.93 -1.96 -35.59
N ARG A 16 -1.70 -1.42 -36.53
CA ARG A 16 -1.86 0.02 -36.71
C ARG A 16 -2.62 0.66 -35.54
N GLU A 17 -3.72 0.05 -35.11
CA GLU A 17 -4.47 0.53 -33.97
C GLU A 17 -3.63 0.50 -32.70
N ARG A 18 -2.83 -0.55 -32.50
CA ARG A 18 -1.88 -0.64 -31.36
C ARG A 18 -0.86 0.49 -31.40
N GLN A 19 -0.23 0.74 -32.55
CA GLN A 19 0.76 1.83 -32.70
C GLN A 19 0.13 3.21 -32.46
N VAL A 20 -1.04 3.46 -32.99
CA VAL A 20 -1.75 4.74 -32.78
C VAL A 20 -2.19 4.90 -31.32
N LEU A 21 -2.71 3.83 -30.69
CA LEU A 21 -3.08 3.84 -29.28
C LEU A 21 -1.86 4.12 -28.38
N GLU A 22 -0.73 3.43 -28.63
CA GLU A 22 0.53 3.69 -27.93
C GLU A 22 0.95 5.16 -28.05
N ALA A 23 0.93 5.70 -29.26
CA ALA A 23 1.31 7.09 -29.51
C ALA A 23 0.37 8.07 -28.80
N VAL A 24 -0.94 7.80 -28.74
CA VAL A 24 -1.92 8.62 -28.02
C VAL A 24 -1.65 8.56 -26.52
N VAL A 25 -1.48 7.36 -25.93
CA VAL A 25 -1.22 7.19 -24.50
C VAL A 25 0.05 7.90 -24.10
N ARG A 26 1.17 7.69 -24.80
CA ARG A 26 2.45 8.33 -24.50
C ARG A 26 2.36 9.85 -24.58
N THR A 27 1.77 10.37 -25.67
CA THR A 27 1.59 11.83 -25.82
C THR A 27 0.79 12.42 -24.66
N TYR A 28 -0.30 11.76 -24.29
CA TYR A 28 -1.16 12.25 -23.22
C TYR A 28 -0.51 12.13 -21.84
N VAL A 29 0.23 11.05 -21.58
CA VAL A 29 1.01 10.90 -20.35
C VAL A 29 2.04 12.01 -20.21
N ASP A 30 2.76 12.36 -21.27
CA ASP A 30 3.82 13.36 -21.23
C ASP A 30 3.30 14.80 -21.14
N SER A 31 2.20 15.11 -21.84
CA SER A 31 1.74 16.50 -22.01
C SER A 31 0.52 16.88 -21.18
N ALA A 32 -0.28 15.94 -20.71
CA ALA A 32 -1.64 16.11 -20.18
C ALA A 32 -2.61 16.79 -21.20
N GLU A 33 -2.23 16.90 -22.47
CA GLU A 33 -3.00 17.54 -23.52
C GLU A 33 -3.59 16.50 -24.48
N PRO A 34 -4.84 16.67 -24.94
CA PRO A 34 -5.45 15.75 -25.89
C PRO A 34 -4.61 15.57 -27.16
N ALA A 35 -4.33 14.33 -27.53
CA ALA A 35 -3.46 14.00 -28.65
C ALA A 35 -4.09 14.32 -30.01
N GLY A 36 -3.44 15.15 -30.82
CA GLY A 36 -3.84 15.53 -32.17
C GLY A 36 -3.23 14.65 -33.25
N SER A 37 -3.99 14.24 -34.29
CA SER A 37 -3.50 13.34 -35.35
C SER A 37 -2.29 13.91 -36.13
N ARG A 38 -2.16 15.22 -36.29
CA ARG A 38 -1.02 15.85 -36.94
C ARG A 38 0.25 15.72 -36.09
N THR A 39 0.13 15.93 -34.77
CA THR A 39 1.23 15.79 -33.82
C THR A 39 1.71 14.34 -33.77
N LEU A 40 0.79 13.38 -33.67
CA LEU A 40 1.12 11.97 -33.63
C LEU A 40 1.83 11.49 -34.90
N ALA A 41 1.32 11.87 -36.08
CA ALA A 41 1.93 11.47 -37.36
C ALA A 41 3.37 12.01 -37.50
N LYS A 42 3.66 13.17 -36.90
CA LYS A 42 5.00 13.78 -36.97
C LYS A 42 5.95 13.22 -35.90
N SER A 43 5.47 12.99 -34.69
CA SER A 43 6.33 12.65 -33.54
C SER A 43 6.68 11.16 -33.43
N PHE A 44 5.85 10.28 -33.97
CA PHE A 44 5.99 8.82 -33.78
C PHE A 44 6.38 8.05 -35.06
N GLU A 45 6.70 8.76 -36.15
CA GLU A 45 7.10 8.15 -37.45
C GLU A 45 6.18 6.99 -37.86
N LEU A 46 4.86 7.16 -37.69
CA LEU A 46 3.86 6.12 -37.91
C LEU A 46 3.78 5.65 -39.38
N GLY A 47 4.54 6.24 -40.30
CA GLY A 47 4.59 5.88 -41.71
C GLY A 47 3.26 6.12 -42.47
N VAL A 48 2.32 6.87 -41.87
CA VAL A 48 0.99 7.12 -42.44
C VAL A 48 0.60 8.61 -42.35
N SER A 49 -0.34 9.01 -43.19
CA SER A 49 -0.81 10.39 -43.23
C SER A 49 -1.57 10.79 -41.96
N PRO A 50 -1.59 12.08 -41.58
CA PRO A 50 -2.44 12.56 -40.48
C PRO A 50 -3.93 12.22 -40.63
N ALA A 51 -4.42 12.10 -41.86
CA ALA A 51 -5.79 11.70 -42.16
C ALA A 51 -6.02 10.21 -41.79
N THR A 52 -5.06 9.36 -42.11
CA THR A 52 -5.10 7.93 -41.71
C THR A 52 -5.07 7.79 -40.19
N VAL A 53 -4.16 8.50 -39.50
CA VAL A 53 -4.11 8.52 -38.03
C VAL A 53 -5.45 8.95 -37.44
N ARG A 54 -6.09 10.00 -37.98
CA ARG A 54 -7.40 10.47 -37.52
C ARG A 54 -8.48 9.41 -37.67
N ASN A 55 -8.52 8.67 -38.81
CA ASN A 55 -9.49 7.60 -39.00
C ASN A 55 -9.27 6.46 -37.98
N THR A 56 -8.01 6.01 -37.79
CA THR A 56 -7.68 5.00 -36.77
C THR A 56 -8.06 5.45 -35.37
N MET A 57 -7.87 6.74 -35.02
CA MET A 57 -8.33 7.27 -33.74
C MET A 57 -9.85 7.24 -33.60
N SER A 58 -10.60 7.43 -34.69
CA SER A 58 -12.06 7.30 -34.70
C SER A 58 -12.52 5.85 -34.52
N ASP A 59 -11.81 4.89 -35.12
CA ASP A 59 -12.07 3.46 -34.94
C ASP A 59 -11.78 3.05 -33.47
N LEU A 60 -10.67 3.50 -32.88
CA LEU A 60 -10.33 3.29 -31.47
C LEU A 60 -11.35 3.94 -30.51
N GLU A 61 -11.93 5.07 -30.89
CA GLU A 61 -13.01 5.71 -30.14
C GLU A 61 -14.29 4.87 -30.19
N THR A 62 -14.65 4.35 -31.35
CA THR A 62 -15.83 3.46 -31.52
C THR A 62 -15.63 2.17 -30.68
N LYS A 63 -14.40 1.67 -30.56
CA LYS A 63 -14.04 0.52 -29.72
C LYS A 63 -13.92 0.84 -28.23
N GLY A 64 -14.10 2.12 -27.81
CA GLY A 64 -14.08 2.55 -26.42
C GLY A 64 -12.70 2.76 -25.80
N TYR A 65 -11.62 2.77 -26.61
CA TYR A 65 -10.26 3.04 -26.13
C TYR A 65 -9.96 4.54 -26.00
N LEU A 66 -10.60 5.37 -26.82
CA LEU A 66 -10.39 6.82 -26.84
C LEU A 66 -11.71 7.57 -26.65
N PHE A 67 -11.62 8.81 -26.20
CA PHE A 67 -12.75 9.73 -26.20
C PHE A 67 -12.29 11.16 -26.52
N HIS A 68 -13.24 12.05 -26.79
CA HIS A 68 -12.97 13.47 -26.99
C HIS A 68 -13.94 14.31 -26.18
N ARG A 69 -13.46 15.45 -25.65
CA ARG A 69 -14.30 16.40 -24.91
C ARG A 69 -15.15 17.28 -25.86
N HIS A 70 -14.60 17.62 -27.03
CA HIS A 70 -15.28 18.45 -28.06
C HIS A 70 -14.88 17.96 -29.44
N ALA A 71 -15.75 18.11 -30.43
CA ALA A 71 -15.61 17.60 -31.80
C ALA A 71 -14.29 18.00 -32.50
N SER A 72 -13.72 19.16 -32.16
CA SER A 72 -12.42 19.66 -32.69
C SER A 72 -11.23 19.32 -31.81
N ALA A 73 -11.43 18.74 -30.63
CA ALA A 73 -10.35 18.38 -29.71
C ALA A 73 -9.60 17.13 -30.19
N GLY A 74 -8.36 16.99 -29.72
CA GLY A 74 -7.62 15.71 -29.81
C GLY A 74 -8.34 14.58 -29.07
N ARG A 75 -7.69 13.43 -29.01
CA ARG A 75 -8.24 12.25 -28.28
C ARG A 75 -7.52 12.05 -26.96
N ILE A 76 -8.28 11.52 -26.00
CA ILE A 76 -7.85 11.21 -24.63
C ILE A 76 -8.03 9.71 -24.41
N PRO A 77 -7.07 9.00 -23.79
CA PRO A 77 -7.24 7.60 -23.44
C PRO A 77 -8.31 7.38 -22.37
N THR A 78 -9.08 6.29 -22.49
CA THR A 78 -9.97 5.78 -21.43
C THR A 78 -9.21 4.87 -20.46
N ASP A 79 -9.83 4.49 -19.34
CA ASP A 79 -9.28 3.46 -18.43
C ASP A 79 -9.01 2.15 -19.18
N HIS A 80 -9.90 1.80 -20.12
CA HIS A 80 -9.72 0.63 -20.99
C HIS A 80 -8.48 0.73 -21.87
N ALA A 81 -8.17 1.92 -22.40
CA ALA A 81 -6.95 2.17 -23.15
C ALA A 81 -5.70 1.99 -22.28
N TYR A 82 -5.69 2.54 -21.07
CA TYR A 82 -4.57 2.37 -20.15
C TYR A 82 -4.40 0.91 -19.74
N ARG A 83 -5.49 0.18 -19.48
CA ARG A 83 -5.44 -1.26 -19.17
C ARG A 83 -4.84 -2.07 -20.33
N PHE A 84 -5.29 -1.82 -21.54
CA PHE A 84 -4.74 -2.46 -22.73
C PHE A 84 -3.26 -2.11 -22.93
N TYR A 85 -2.90 -0.84 -22.74
CA TYR A 85 -1.52 -0.38 -22.82
C TYR A 85 -0.62 -1.11 -21.82
N VAL A 86 -1.02 -1.19 -20.55
CA VAL A 86 -0.28 -1.86 -19.49
C VAL A 86 -0.12 -3.36 -19.76
N ASN A 87 -1.16 -4.03 -20.26
CA ASN A 87 -1.15 -5.49 -20.44
C ASN A 87 -0.48 -5.93 -21.73
N GLN A 88 -0.59 -5.16 -22.81
CA GLN A 88 -0.31 -5.61 -24.17
C GLN A 88 0.82 -4.83 -24.88
N ILE A 89 1.01 -3.56 -24.54
CA ILE A 89 1.88 -2.65 -25.30
C ILE A 89 3.16 -2.33 -24.53
N MET A 90 3.04 -1.87 -23.30
CA MET A 90 4.17 -1.34 -22.54
C MET A 90 5.20 -2.42 -22.22
N ARG A 91 6.45 -1.98 -22.08
CA ARG A 91 7.54 -2.78 -21.53
C ARG A 91 8.08 -2.06 -20.31
N PRO A 92 8.18 -2.72 -19.14
CA PRO A 92 8.77 -2.09 -17.96
C PRO A 92 10.18 -1.60 -18.28
N LEU A 93 10.46 -0.33 -17.96
CA LEU A 93 11.78 0.23 -18.11
C LEU A 93 12.61 -0.11 -16.88
N PRO A 94 13.83 -0.65 -17.05
CA PRO A 94 14.72 -0.85 -15.92
C PRO A 94 15.08 0.50 -15.31
N LEU A 95 15.13 0.57 -13.97
CA LEU A 95 15.61 1.77 -13.29
C LEU A 95 17.08 2.03 -13.62
N THR A 96 17.40 3.29 -13.83
CA THR A 96 18.78 3.73 -13.99
C THR A 96 19.58 3.48 -12.70
N GLU A 97 20.90 3.33 -12.83
CA GLU A 97 21.77 3.17 -11.65
C GLU A 97 21.63 4.33 -10.65
N MET A 98 21.36 5.54 -11.15
CA MET A 98 21.15 6.72 -10.29
C MET A 98 19.86 6.59 -9.47
N GLU A 99 18.77 6.14 -10.08
CA GLU A 99 17.48 5.92 -9.40
C GLU A 99 17.60 4.79 -8.38
N GLN A 100 18.26 3.69 -8.72
CA GLN A 100 18.55 2.61 -7.79
C GLN A 100 19.38 3.08 -6.59
N LYS A 101 20.47 3.82 -6.83
CA LYS A 101 21.30 4.39 -5.76
C LYS A 101 20.51 5.33 -4.84
N ARG A 102 19.63 6.17 -5.40
CA ARG A 102 18.76 7.05 -4.61
C ARG A 102 17.80 6.25 -3.73
N LEU A 103 17.15 5.21 -4.27
CA LEU A 103 16.28 4.32 -3.49
C LEU A 103 17.04 3.67 -2.33
N VAL A 104 18.22 3.12 -2.60
CA VAL A 104 19.05 2.50 -1.56
C VAL A 104 19.43 3.54 -0.48
N GLN A 105 19.91 4.73 -0.85
CA GLN A 105 20.29 5.78 0.09
C GLN A 105 19.12 6.28 0.95
N GLU A 106 17.92 6.41 0.37
CA GLU A 106 16.73 6.81 1.12
C GLU A 106 16.26 5.73 2.09
N ILE A 107 16.42 4.45 1.76
CA ILE A 107 15.93 3.31 2.55
C ILE A 107 16.98 2.84 3.56
N ASP A 108 18.27 2.95 3.28
CA ASP A 108 19.37 2.42 4.11
C ASP A 108 19.48 3.09 5.49
N GLY A 109 20.00 2.32 6.46
CA GLY A 109 20.31 2.82 7.81
C GLY A 109 19.15 2.82 8.82
N SER A 110 18.06 2.08 8.56
CA SER A 110 16.95 1.95 9.51
C SER A 110 16.77 0.51 10.00
N SER A 111 17.00 0.28 11.28
CA SER A 111 16.77 -1.03 11.92
C SER A 111 15.31 -1.26 12.34
N ALA A 112 14.48 -0.22 12.39
CA ALA A 112 13.09 -0.34 12.76
C ALA A 112 12.19 -0.38 11.51
N VAL A 113 11.36 -1.43 11.40
CA VAL A 113 10.47 -1.68 10.26
C VAL A 113 9.62 -0.46 9.89
N ASP A 114 9.00 0.19 10.88
CA ASP A 114 8.16 1.37 10.64
C ASP A 114 8.94 2.55 10.02
N ARG A 115 10.19 2.76 10.42
CA ARG A 115 11.04 3.80 9.84
C ARG A 115 11.44 3.45 8.42
N LEU A 116 11.76 2.19 8.17
CA LEU A 116 12.10 1.69 6.85
C LEU A 116 10.94 1.90 5.87
N VAL A 117 9.74 1.48 6.25
CA VAL A 117 8.53 1.61 5.43
C VAL A 117 8.23 3.10 5.15
N ARG A 118 8.31 3.99 6.16
CA ARG A 118 8.13 5.44 5.95
C ARG A 118 9.15 6.02 4.97
N ARG A 119 10.41 5.60 5.04
CA ARG A 119 11.45 6.03 4.10
C ARG A 119 11.19 5.51 2.69
N ALA A 120 10.76 4.25 2.57
CA ALA A 120 10.39 3.67 1.28
C ALA A 120 9.21 4.41 0.62
N ILE A 121 8.16 4.74 1.38
CA ILE A 121 7.03 5.54 0.89
C ILE A 121 7.49 6.91 0.40
N ARG A 122 8.37 7.59 1.16
CA ARG A 122 8.92 8.88 0.76
C ARG A 122 9.72 8.77 -0.53
N ALA A 123 10.58 7.75 -0.66
CA ALA A 123 11.36 7.50 -1.86
C ALA A 123 10.45 7.20 -3.07
N LEU A 124 9.40 6.39 -2.88
CA LEU A 124 8.37 6.16 -3.89
C LEU A 124 7.75 7.47 -4.36
N SER A 125 7.27 8.32 -3.43
CA SER A 125 6.65 9.60 -3.81
C SER A 125 7.59 10.51 -4.59
N LEU A 126 8.86 10.61 -4.17
CA LEU A 126 9.84 11.49 -4.80
C LEU A 126 10.24 11.03 -6.22
N LEU A 127 10.36 9.72 -6.44
CA LEU A 127 10.83 9.18 -7.71
C LEU A 127 9.71 8.94 -8.72
N SER A 128 8.53 8.53 -8.26
CA SER A 128 7.37 8.34 -9.12
C SER A 128 6.61 9.63 -9.41
N GLN A 129 6.75 10.64 -8.55
CA GLN A 129 5.90 11.85 -8.51
C GLN A 129 4.44 11.54 -8.21
N GLU A 130 4.18 10.39 -7.54
CA GLU A 130 2.87 9.94 -7.13
C GLU A 130 2.75 9.88 -5.60
N LEU A 131 1.54 9.69 -5.08
CA LEU A 131 1.30 9.55 -3.65
C LEU A 131 1.74 8.17 -3.17
N GLY A 132 2.88 8.08 -2.49
CA GLY A 132 3.33 6.83 -1.88
C GLY A 132 2.38 6.39 -0.75
N VAL A 133 2.07 5.11 -0.72
CA VAL A 133 1.22 4.50 0.31
C VAL A 133 1.82 3.18 0.77
N ALA A 134 1.63 2.86 2.04
CA ALA A 134 1.88 1.50 2.52
C ALA A 134 0.92 1.11 3.63
N MET A 135 0.68 -0.18 3.70
CA MET A 135 0.03 -0.83 4.81
C MET A 135 1.01 -1.82 5.45
N PRO A 136 1.31 -1.68 6.74
CA PRO A 136 2.15 -2.63 7.45
C PRO A 136 1.52 -4.01 7.46
N PRO A 137 2.34 -5.08 7.65
CA PRO A 137 1.83 -6.44 7.67
C PRO A 137 0.83 -6.65 8.80
N GLY A 138 -0.18 -7.47 8.51
CA GLY A 138 -1.14 -7.93 9.51
C GLY A 138 -0.47 -8.75 10.60
N LEU A 139 -0.48 -8.25 11.83
CA LEU A 139 0.26 -8.85 12.94
C LEU A 139 -0.51 -9.98 13.65
N ASN A 140 -1.75 -10.29 13.25
CA ASN A 140 -2.53 -11.37 13.87
C ASN A 140 -1.84 -12.75 13.81
N LYS A 141 -1.09 -13.01 12.73
CA LYS A 141 -0.28 -14.22 12.56
C LYS A 141 1.17 -14.06 13.06
N ALA A 142 1.51 -12.92 13.65
CA ALA A 142 2.82 -12.70 14.21
C ALA A 142 3.02 -13.60 15.43
N ILE A 143 4.22 -14.19 15.53
CA ILE A 143 4.57 -15.05 16.64
C ILE A 143 5.07 -14.18 17.79
N PHE A 144 4.41 -14.27 18.92
CA PHE A 144 4.80 -13.63 20.17
C PHE A 144 6.16 -14.19 20.63
N GLU A 145 7.08 -13.31 20.98
CA GLU A 145 8.39 -13.67 21.50
C GLU A 145 8.45 -13.46 23.02
N ARG A 146 8.22 -12.22 23.45
CA ARG A 146 8.23 -11.86 24.88
C ARG A 146 7.50 -10.55 25.14
N LEU A 147 7.09 -10.33 26.39
CA LEU A 147 6.68 -9.02 26.89
C LEU A 147 7.45 -8.63 28.16
N GLU A 148 7.44 -7.34 28.42
CA GLU A 148 7.94 -6.73 29.66
C GLU A 148 6.88 -5.79 30.21
N LEU A 149 6.67 -5.81 31.54
CA LEU A 149 5.76 -4.92 32.25
C LEU A 149 6.58 -3.91 33.05
N ILE A 150 6.41 -2.64 32.75
CA ILE A 150 7.15 -1.54 33.38
C ILE A 150 6.16 -0.63 34.10
N GLN A 151 6.33 -0.44 35.39
CA GLN A 151 5.51 0.50 36.15
C GLN A 151 5.85 1.94 35.74
N VAL A 152 4.82 2.69 35.33
CA VAL A 152 4.95 4.10 34.91
C VAL A 152 4.43 5.04 36.01
N SER A 153 3.32 4.66 36.66
CA SER A 153 2.73 5.37 37.80
C SER A 153 2.09 4.36 38.75
N THR A 154 1.46 4.84 39.82
CA THR A 154 0.76 3.98 40.80
C THR A 154 -0.43 3.24 40.18
N ASP A 155 -1.01 3.78 39.10
CA ASP A 155 -2.23 3.32 38.46
C ASP A 155 -2.02 2.90 36.98
N LYS A 156 -0.75 2.87 36.49
CA LYS A 156 -0.45 2.52 35.09
C LYS A 156 0.83 1.73 34.95
N ILE A 157 0.77 0.70 34.10
CA ILE A 157 1.93 -0.02 33.59
C ILE A 157 2.05 0.16 32.06
N LEU A 158 3.26 0.15 31.57
CA LEU A 158 3.60 0.04 30.17
C LEU A 158 3.92 -1.42 29.85
N MET A 159 3.10 -2.05 29.03
CA MET A 159 3.41 -3.35 28.42
C MET A 159 4.23 -3.12 27.16
N VAL A 160 5.45 -3.63 27.12
CA VAL A 160 6.32 -3.66 25.94
C VAL A 160 6.30 -5.07 25.38
N MET A 161 5.79 -5.25 24.22
CA MET A 161 5.63 -6.56 23.58
C MET A 161 6.51 -6.67 22.34
N THR A 162 7.27 -7.75 22.24
CA THR A 162 8.15 -8.08 21.12
C THR A 162 7.62 -9.31 20.40
N ILE A 163 7.58 -9.26 19.08
CA ILE A 163 7.27 -10.40 18.23
C ILE A 163 8.50 -10.85 17.44
N ARG A 164 8.52 -12.11 17.03
CA ARG A 164 9.70 -12.75 16.40
C ARG A 164 10.21 -12.04 15.15
N SER A 165 9.34 -11.31 14.44
CA SER A 165 9.71 -10.51 13.27
C SER A 165 10.37 -9.16 13.62
N GLY A 166 10.65 -8.88 14.90
CA GLY A 166 11.34 -7.68 15.36
C GLY A 166 10.44 -6.45 15.55
N PHE A 167 9.12 -6.56 15.37
CA PHE A 167 8.21 -5.49 15.78
C PHE A 167 8.12 -5.41 17.30
N VAL A 168 8.11 -4.17 17.80
CA VAL A 168 7.88 -3.86 19.20
C VAL A 168 6.64 -2.98 19.30
N ARG A 169 5.71 -3.35 20.17
CA ARG A 169 4.54 -2.54 20.51
C ARG A 169 4.53 -2.22 21.98
N THR A 170 4.12 -1.00 22.29
CA THR A 170 3.88 -0.54 23.65
C THR A 170 2.40 -0.24 23.86
N VAL A 171 1.84 -0.72 24.97
CA VAL A 171 0.46 -0.47 25.36
C VAL A 171 0.43 -0.06 26.82
N TYR A 172 -0.30 1.02 27.13
CA TYR A 172 -0.59 1.37 28.51
C TYR A 172 -1.75 0.54 29.02
N VAL A 173 -1.58 -0.04 30.22
CA VAL A 173 -2.62 -0.79 30.93
C VAL A 173 -2.92 -0.06 32.22
N ASP A 174 -4.18 0.32 32.41
CA ASP A 174 -4.65 0.97 33.62
C ASP A 174 -4.80 -0.07 34.76
N LEU A 175 -4.38 0.32 35.96
CA LEU A 175 -4.44 -0.50 37.15
C LEU A 175 -5.41 0.10 38.18
N PRO A 176 -6.11 -0.72 38.97
CA PRO A 176 -7.00 -0.21 40.03
C PRO A 176 -6.24 0.37 41.23
N GLY A 177 -4.92 0.20 41.28
CA GLY A 177 -4.06 0.70 42.36
C GLY A 177 -2.60 0.29 42.18
N GLU A 178 -1.79 0.58 43.19
CA GLU A 178 -0.36 0.28 43.19
C GLU A 178 -0.11 -1.23 43.21
N VAL A 179 0.71 -1.70 42.28
CA VAL A 179 1.14 -3.11 42.17
C VAL A 179 2.61 -3.22 42.59
N ARG A 180 2.93 -4.19 43.40
CA ARG A 180 4.29 -4.44 43.87
C ARG A 180 5.18 -4.94 42.73
N ALA A 181 6.48 -4.59 42.76
CA ALA A 181 7.43 -4.95 41.73
C ALA A 181 7.64 -6.48 41.59
N ASP A 182 7.55 -7.24 42.69
CA ASP A 182 7.61 -8.69 42.68
C ASP A 182 6.41 -9.33 41.96
N VAL A 183 5.22 -8.77 42.12
CA VAL A 183 4.01 -9.18 41.40
C VAL A 183 4.12 -8.92 39.91
N LEU A 184 4.62 -7.75 39.51
CA LEU A 184 4.87 -7.44 38.09
C LEU A 184 5.87 -8.43 37.47
N THR A 185 6.91 -8.78 38.20
CA THR A 185 7.91 -9.76 37.74
C THR A 185 7.29 -11.16 37.57
N SER A 186 6.52 -11.61 38.57
CA SER A 186 5.83 -12.92 38.50
C SER A 186 4.83 -12.97 37.35
N VAL A 187 3.99 -11.94 37.17
CA VAL A 187 3.03 -11.87 36.07
C VAL A 187 3.74 -11.85 34.71
N THR A 188 4.83 -11.08 34.60
CA THR A 188 5.65 -11.04 33.36
C THR A 188 6.17 -12.42 33.02
N GLN A 189 6.70 -13.15 34.01
CA GLN A 189 7.23 -14.51 33.80
C GLN A 189 6.11 -15.46 33.35
N VAL A 190 4.98 -15.48 34.04
CA VAL A 190 3.83 -16.32 33.71
C VAL A 190 3.34 -16.06 32.30
N LEU A 191 3.15 -14.77 31.93
CA LEU A 191 2.70 -14.41 30.60
C LEU A 191 3.72 -14.86 29.52
N ASN A 192 5.01 -14.66 29.74
CA ASN A 192 6.03 -15.10 28.80
C ASN A 192 6.08 -16.63 28.64
N GLU A 193 5.96 -17.39 29.73
CA GLU A 193 5.94 -18.86 29.69
C GLU A 193 4.69 -19.41 28.98
N ARG A 194 3.53 -18.79 29.21
CA ARG A 194 2.24 -19.29 28.65
C ARG A 194 1.98 -18.82 27.22
N LEU A 195 2.57 -17.71 26.79
CA LEU A 195 2.29 -17.07 25.51
C LEU A 195 3.42 -17.24 24.49
N GLY A 196 4.63 -17.56 24.93
CA GLY A 196 5.80 -17.70 24.06
C GLY A 196 5.59 -18.68 22.91
N GLY A 197 5.85 -18.23 21.67
CA GLY A 197 5.71 -19.04 20.46
C GLY A 197 4.31 -19.13 19.86
N LEU A 198 3.29 -18.54 20.49
CA LEU A 198 1.93 -18.46 19.96
C LEU A 198 1.78 -17.29 18.99
N THR A 199 0.81 -17.38 18.10
CA THR A 199 0.38 -16.22 17.32
C THR A 199 -0.44 -15.26 18.16
N LEU A 200 -0.46 -13.98 17.80
CA LEU A 200 -1.25 -12.97 18.52
C LEU A 200 -2.76 -13.29 18.48
N SER A 201 -3.25 -13.88 17.39
CA SER A 201 -4.63 -14.34 17.31
C SER A 201 -4.91 -15.50 18.28
N GLU A 202 -4.02 -16.50 18.37
CA GLU A 202 -4.17 -17.60 19.35
C GLU A 202 -4.14 -17.06 20.78
N ILE A 203 -3.26 -16.11 21.08
CA ILE A 203 -3.21 -15.48 22.40
C ILE A 203 -4.55 -14.80 22.70
N ARG A 204 -5.03 -13.93 21.82
CA ARG A 204 -6.29 -13.23 22.01
C ARG A 204 -7.47 -14.16 22.28
N ASP A 205 -7.54 -15.25 21.51
CA ASP A 205 -8.68 -16.16 21.52
C ASP A 205 -8.59 -17.19 22.69
N THR A 206 -7.39 -17.47 23.22
CA THR A 206 -7.17 -18.53 24.22
C THR A 206 -6.58 -18.04 25.55
N LEU A 207 -6.29 -16.75 25.71
CA LEU A 207 -5.66 -16.19 26.92
C LEU A 207 -6.41 -16.55 28.22
N PRO A 208 -7.76 -16.41 28.30
CA PRO A 208 -8.48 -16.76 29.51
C PRO A 208 -8.31 -18.24 29.92
N ASP A 209 -8.30 -19.15 28.94
CA ASP A 209 -8.13 -20.58 29.21
C ASP A 209 -6.71 -20.93 29.67
N ARG A 210 -5.70 -20.23 29.13
CA ARG A 210 -4.29 -20.45 29.46
C ARG A 210 -3.88 -19.91 30.82
N LEU A 211 -4.61 -18.93 31.35
CA LEU A 211 -4.32 -18.32 32.66
C LEU A 211 -5.24 -18.82 33.78
N ARG A 212 -6.22 -19.68 33.48
CA ARG A 212 -7.24 -20.13 34.46
C ARG A 212 -6.66 -20.83 35.68
N ASP A 213 -5.56 -21.57 35.52
CA ASP A 213 -4.91 -22.39 36.55
C ASP A 213 -3.84 -21.63 37.33
N VAL A 214 -3.47 -20.40 36.94
CA VAL A 214 -2.34 -19.66 37.50
C VAL A 214 -2.71 -18.91 38.80
N GLY A 215 -3.95 -18.75 39.13
CA GLY A 215 -4.38 -17.82 40.21
C GLY A 215 -4.42 -18.38 41.64
N ALA A 216 -4.30 -19.69 41.84
CA ALA A 216 -4.57 -20.28 43.16
C ALA A 216 -3.36 -20.26 44.14
N ALA A 217 -2.14 -20.13 43.64
CA ALA A 217 -0.90 -20.25 44.45
C ALA A 217 -0.15 -18.92 44.63
N ASP A 218 -0.35 -17.91 43.78
CA ASP A 218 0.57 -16.77 43.62
C ASP A 218 0.15 -15.46 44.31
N GLY A 219 -0.92 -15.49 45.10
CA GLY A 219 -1.38 -14.31 45.86
C GLY A 219 -2.45 -13.48 45.14
N HIS A 220 -3.22 -12.69 45.94
CA HIS A 220 -4.38 -11.93 45.48
C HIS A 220 -4.05 -10.90 44.38
N GLN A 221 -2.96 -10.14 44.50
CA GLN A 221 -2.57 -9.13 43.52
C GLN A 221 -2.14 -9.73 42.17
N THR A 222 -1.45 -10.86 42.17
CA THR A 222 -1.08 -11.57 40.92
C THR A 222 -2.32 -12.01 40.16
N HIS A 223 -3.30 -12.57 40.88
CA HIS A 223 -4.58 -12.95 40.28
C HIS A 223 -5.37 -11.76 39.71
N GLU A 224 -5.42 -10.64 40.46
CA GLU A 224 -6.10 -9.43 40.03
C GLU A 224 -5.47 -8.85 38.74
N LEU A 225 -4.14 -8.79 38.68
CA LEU A 225 -3.44 -8.30 37.50
C LEU A 225 -3.63 -9.24 36.29
N LEU A 226 -3.58 -10.56 36.46
CA LEU A 226 -3.88 -11.53 35.41
C LEU A 226 -5.32 -11.40 34.91
N ASN A 227 -6.29 -11.12 35.80
CA ASN A 227 -7.68 -10.89 35.40
C ASN A 227 -7.82 -9.65 34.49
N ILE A 228 -7.06 -8.58 34.74
CA ILE A 228 -7.03 -7.40 33.84
C ILE A 228 -6.57 -7.83 32.44
N PHE A 229 -5.51 -8.62 32.33
CA PHE A 229 -5.04 -9.12 31.03
C PHE A 229 -6.08 -10.01 30.34
N MET A 230 -6.78 -10.87 31.09
CA MET A 230 -7.83 -11.74 30.53
C MET A 230 -9.03 -10.93 30.02
N GLN A 231 -9.48 -9.94 30.77
CA GLN A 231 -10.62 -9.10 30.39
C GLN A 231 -10.30 -8.18 29.22
N SER A 232 -9.07 -7.69 29.13
CA SER A 232 -8.62 -6.79 28.08
C SER A 232 -7.90 -7.51 26.93
N SER A 233 -7.95 -8.84 26.88
CA SER A 233 -7.20 -9.65 25.90
C SER A 233 -7.47 -9.25 24.46
N SER A 234 -8.74 -9.02 24.12
CA SER A 234 -9.16 -8.60 22.77
C SER A 234 -8.60 -7.23 22.38
N GLU A 235 -8.39 -6.33 23.35
CA GLU A 235 -7.87 -4.99 23.11
C GLU A 235 -6.33 -4.97 23.10
N LEU A 236 -5.71 -5.66 24.05
CA LEU A 236 -4.27 -5.71 24.21
C LEU A 236 -3.56 -6.47 23.06
N PHE A 237 -4.19 -7.56 22.57
CA PHE A 237 -3.63 -8.43 21.54
C PHE A 237 -4.32 -8.29 20.17
N ASP A 238 -5.24 -7.33 20.01
CA ASP A 238 -5.77 -6.97 18.69
C ASP A 238 -4.81 -6.01 17.96
N TRP A 239 -4.09 -6.56 17.02
CA TRP A 239 -3.16 -5.83 16.16
C TRP A 239 -3.67 -5.81 14.71
N SER A 240 -4.97 -5.69 14.54
CA SER A 240 -5.58 -5.65 13.22
C SER A 240 -5.08 -4.46 12.39
N PRO A 241 -4.57 -4.69 11.19
CA PRO A 241 -4.11 -3.61 10.30
C PRO A 241 -5.27 -2.75 9.76
N LEU A 242 -6.51 -3.19 9.96
CA LEU A 242 -7.70 -2.46 9.53
C LEU A 242 -8.03 -1.23 10.39
N LYS A 243 -7.28 -0.97 11.46
CA LYS A 243 -7.37 0.32 12.16
C LYS A 243 -6.79 1.39 11.24
N ALA A 244 -7.61 2.35 10.85
CA ALA A 244 -7.31 3.44 9.92
C ALA A 244 -6.00 4.22 10.21
N ARG A 245 -5.44 4.07 11.43
CA ARG A 245 -4.19 4.69 11.86
C ARG A 245 -2.92 4.01 11.32
N GLU A 246 -3.03 2.80 10.76
CA GLU A 246 -1.86 2.01 10.33
C GLU A 246 -1.47 2.26 8.87
N VAL A 247 -2.39 2.76 8.04
CA VAL A 247 -2.03 3.15 6.67
C VAL A 247 -1.09 4.35 6.70
N GLN A 248 0.10 4.16 6.16
CA GLN A 248 1.08 5.22 5.99
C GLN A 248 0.92 5.86 4.62
N ILE A 249 0.86 7.18 4.59
CA ILE A 249 0.67 7.98 3.37
C ILE A 249 1.87 8.92 3.26
N GLY A 250 2.41 9.05 2.04
CA GLY A 250 3.51 9.93 1.70
C GLY A 250 3.08 11.39 1.59
N GLN A 251 3.85 12.16 0.83
CA GLN A 251 3.61 13.59 0.67
C GLN A 251 2.51 13.86 -0.36
N THR A 252 1.32 14.23 0.08
CA THR A 252 0.17 14.58 -0.79
C THR A 252 0.48 15.76 -1.72
N SER A 253 1.39 16.68 -1.31
CA SER A 253 1.79 17.83 -2.11
C SER A 253 2.43 17.45 -3.45
N VAL A 254 3.05 16.28 -3.55
CA VAL A 254 3.65 15.79 -4.80
C VAL A 254 2.56 15.56 -5.85
N LEU A 255 1.48 14.91 -5.43
CA LEU A 255 0.34 14.62 -6.31
C LEU A 255 -0.47 15.90 -6.61
N ALA A 256 -0.67 16.75 -5.60
CA ALA A 256 -1.39 18.02 -5.76
C ALA A 256 -0.73 19.00 -6.76
N ALA A 257 0.55 18.81 -7.08
CA ALA A 257 1.25 19.60 -8.08
C ALA A 257 0.99 19.16 -9.54
N GLN A 258 0.31 18.04 -9.74
CA GLN A 258 0.01 17.53 -11.08
C GLN A 258 -1.15 18.28 -11.74
N PRO A 259 -1.17 18.36 -13.09
CA PRO A 259 -2.20 19.12 -13.84
C PRO A 259 -3.64 18.71 -13.54
N GLU A 260 -3.86 17.44 -13.16
CA GLU A 260 -5.16 16.88 -12.80
C GLU A 260 -5.77 17.54 -11.57
N PHE A 261 -4.97 18.12 -10.70
CA PHE A 261 -5.43 18.70 -9.42
C PHE A 261 -5.42 20.24 -9.43
N ASN A 262 -5.39 20.86 -10.60
CA ASN A 262 -5.40 22.32 -10.74
C ASN A 262 -6.77 22.96 -10.42
N SER A 263 -7.87 22.19 -10.42
CA SER A 263 -9.19 22.70 -10.03
C SER A 263 -9.44 22.49 -8.53
N GLY A 264 -10.21 23.39 -7.93
CA GLY A 264 -10.56 23.29 -6.50
C GLY A 264 -11.35 22.00 -6.17
N GLU A 265 -12.17 21.51 -7.12
CA GLU A 265 -12.94 20.28 -6.95
C GLU A 265 -12.04 19.03 -6.94
N GLN A 266 -11.12 18.95 -7.87
CA GLN A 266 -10.16 17.83 -7.97
C GLN A 266 -9.20 17.81 -6.78
N LEU A 267 -8.73 18.97 -6.36
CA LEU A 267 -7.89 19.08 -5.16
C LEU A 267 -8.66 18.66 -3.90
N LYS A 268 -9.95 19.04 -3.80
CA LYS A 268 -10.82 18.61 -2.71
C LYS A 268 -10.97 17.08 -2.69
N GLY A 269 -11.22 16.44 -3.84
CA GLY A 269 -11.28 14.98 -3.95
C GLY A 269 -10.01 14.28 -3.49
N LEU A 270 -8.83 14.84 -3.83
CA LEU A 270 -7.55 14.33 -3.35
C LEU A 270 -7.41 14.44 -1.82
N ILE A 271 -7.80 15.56 -1.22
CA ILE A 271 -7.77 15.75 0.23
C ILE A 271 -8.70 14.75 0.90
N GLU A 272 -9.95 14.66 0.44
CA GLU A 272 -10.94 13.72 0.96
C GLU A 272 -10.44 12.27 0.89
N LEU A 273 -9.80 11.87 -0.20
CA LEU A 273 -9.19 10.54 -0.33
C LEU A 273 -8.12 10.30 0.75
N THR A 274 -7.25 11.27 0.99
CA THR A 274 -6.17 11.12 1.99
C THR A 274 -6.68 11.10 3.43
N GLU A 275 -7.86 11.68 3.68
CA GLU A 275 -8.54 11.64 4.97
C GLU A 275 -9.31 10.32 5.20
N GLN A 276 -9.74 9.64 4.13
CA GLN A 276 -10.46 8.36 4.20
C GLN A 276 -9.51 7.17 4.47
N ARG A 277 -8.81 7.21 5.60
CA ARG A 277 -7.82 6.19 5.95
C ARG A 277 -8.39 4.78 6.08
N GLU A 278 -9.64 4.66 6.52
CA GLU A 278 -10.34 3.37 6.62
C GLU A 278 -10.62 2.75 5.26
N LEU A 279 -10.98 3.58 4.27
CA LEU A 279 -11.13 3.13 2.89
C LEU A 279 -9.81 2.63 2.33
N LEU A 280 -8.74 3.41 2.49
CA LEU A 280 -7.40 3.04 2.02
C LEU A 280 -6.90 1.76 2.72
N ALA A 281 -7.14 1.61 4.03
CA ALA A 281 -6.79 0.40 4.77
C ALA A 281 -7.51 -0.84 4.21
N ARG A 282 -8.79 -0.72 3.89
CA ARG A 282 -9.57 -1.81 3.27
C ARG A 282 -9.03 -2.17 1.89
N VAL A 283 -8.85 -1.18 1.02
CA VAL A 283 -8.39 -1.40 -0.36
C VAL A 283 -6.98 -1.99 -0.39
N LEU A 284 -6.06 -1.53 0.46
CA LEU A 284 -4.71 -2.09 0.57
C LEU A 284 -4.72 -3.47 1.25
N GLY A 285 -5.61 -3.70 2.21
CA GLY A 285 -5.78 -4.99 2.89
C GLY A 285 -6.23 -6.10 1.94
N ASP A 286 -7.15 -5.80 1.03
CA ASP A 286 -7.60 -6.77 0.02
C ASP A 286 -6.44 -7.20 -0.91
N ARG A 287 -5.45 -6.33 -1.12
CA ARG A 287 -4.28 -6.59 -1.95
C ARG A 287 -3.22 -7.46 -1.28
N GLU A 288 -3.16 -7.47 0.05
CA GLU A 288 -2.26 -8.35 0.82
C GLU A 288 -2.48 -9.84 0.49
N HIS A 289 -3.72 -10.21 0.18
CA HIS A 289 -4.10 -11.61 -0.07
C HIS A 289 -3.80 -12.09 -1.49
N THR A 290 -3.69 -11.19 -2.46
CA THR A 290 -3.50 -11.53 -3.88
C THR A 290 -2.03 -11.69 -4.26
N GLY A 291 -1.10 -11.09 -3.52
CA GLY A 291 0.35 -11.21 -3.71
C GLY A 291 0.88 -10.54 -4.99
N GLY A 292 2.20 -10.32 -5.04
CA GLY A 292 2.88 -9.77 -6.21
C GLY A 292 2.58 -8.30 -6.51
N LEU A 293 2.90 -7.88 -7.74
CA LEU A 293 2.59 -6.55 -8.26
C LEU A 293 1.15 -6.49 -8.76
N GLN A 294 0.40 -5.49 -8.33
CA GLN A 294 -1.00 -5.31 -8.71
C GLN A 294 -1.24 -3.88 -9.20
N ILE A 295 -2.05 -3.76 -10.25
CA ILE A 295 -2.41 -2.47 -10.84
C ILE A 295 -3.93 -2.45 -11.01
N THR A 296 -4.59 -1.41 -10.53
CA THR A 296 -6.00 -1.12 -10.82
C THR A 296 -6.13 0.30 -11.31
N ILE A 297 -6.86 0.50 -12.40
CA ILE A 297 -6.92 1.76 -13.15
C ILE A 297 -8.37 2.28 -13.13
N GLY A 298 -8.56 3.49 -12.65
CA GLY A 298 -9.85 4.18 -12.73
C GLY A 298 -11.00 3.35 -12.15
N ASN A 299 -11.99 3.09 -12.96
CA ASN A 299 -13.20 2.35 -12.59
C ASN A 299 -13.00 0.86 -12.24
N GLU A 300 -11.80 0.31 -12.39
CA GLU A 300 -11.47 -1.02 -11.87
C GLU A 300 -11.37 -1.05 -10.34
N ASN A 301 -11.20 0.10 -9.71
CA ASN A 301 -11.22 0.22 -8.26
C ASN A 301 -12.65 0.01 -7.75
N ALA A 302 -12.81 -0.87 -6.76
CA ALA A 302 -14.11 -1.18 -6.18
C ALA A 302 -14.76 0.02 -5.45
N ALA A 303 -13.95 0.99 -5.04
CA ALA A 303 -14.40 2.18 -4.33
C ALA A 303 -14.54 3.37 -5.30
N GLU A 304 -15.72 3.99 -5.32
CA GLU A 304 -16.04 5.14 -6.17
C GLU A 304 -15.06 6.32 -5.95
N ALA A 305 -14.64 6.55 -4.71
CA ALA A 305 -13.65 7.58 -4.38
C ALA A 305 -12.28 7.36 -5.06
N LEU A 306 -12.02 6.19 -5.62
CA LEU A 306 -10.81 5.84 -6.35
C LEU A 306 -11.01 5.73 -7.86
N SER A 307 -12.19 6.09 -8.39
CA SER A 307 -12.51 5.96 -9.81
C SER A 307 -11.65 6.85 -10.72
N ASP A 308 -11.13 7.95 -10.22
CA ASP A 308 -10.22 8.85 -10.96
C ASP A 308 -8.74 8.52 -10.73
N PHE A 309 -8.44 7.46 -9.96
CA PHE A 309 -7.09 7.11 -9.55
C PHE A 309 -6.65 5.75 -10.05
N THR A 310 -5.35 5.62 -10.24
CA THR A 310 -4.68 4.33 -10.42
C THR A 310 -3.90 3.98 -9.14
N LEU A 311 -3.98 2.71 -8.76
CA LEU A 311 -3.16 2.15 -7.70
C LEU A 311 -2.17 1.14 -8.29
N VAL A 312 -0.88 1.35 -8.02
CA VAL A 312 0.20 0.40 -8.33
C VAL A 312 0.81 -0.04 -7.01
N THR A 313 0.67 -1.32 -6.67
CA THR A 313 1.10 -1.84 -5.37
C THR A 313 1.88 -3.14 -5.52
N ALA A 314 2.79 -3.40 -4.59
CA ALA A 314 3.52 -4.66 -4.49
C ALA A 314 3.50 -5.18 -3.05
N GLU A 315 3.56 -6.51 -2.89
CA GLU A 315 3.73 -7.16 -1.59
C GLU A 315 5.16 -6.98 -1.10
N TYR A 316 5.34 -6.67 0.19
CA TYR A 316 6.62 -6.81 0.87
C TYR A 316 6.46 -7.73 2.10
N ARG A 317 7.57 -8.27 2.60
CA ARG A 317 7.57 -9.26 3.68
C ARG A 317 8.48 -8.86 4.83
N VAL A 318 8.05 -9.22 6.04
CA VAL A 318 8.82 -9.12 7.26
C VAL A 318 8.77 -10.49 7.93
N GLY A 319 9.76 -11.34 7.67
CA GLY A 319 9.69 -12.76 8.01
C GLY A 319 8.52 -13.45 7.28
N GLN A 320 7.56 -14.00 8.04
CA GLN A 320 6.36 -14.63 7.50
C GLN A 320 5.18 -13.66 7.26
N LEU A 321 5.32 -12.43 7.71
CA LEU A 321 4.26 -11.42 7.62
C LEU A 321 4.33 -10.69 6.29
N LYS A 322 3.16 -10.32 5.75
CA LYS A 322 3.01 -9.64 4.48
C LYS A 322 2.45 -8.24 4.70
N GLY A 323 3.03 -7.27 4.02
CA GLY A 323 2.52 -5.91 3.93
C GLY A 323 2.41 -5.48 2.47
N VAL A 324 1.80 -4.34 2.23
CA VAL A 324 1.60 -3.77 0.90
C VAL A 324 2.26 -2.40 0.83
N ILE A 325 3.00 -2.14 -0.23
CA ILE A 325 3.63 -0.84 -0.52
C ILE A 325 3.34 -0.46 -1.98
N GLY A 326 3.17 0.82 -2.25
CA GLY A 326 2.92 1.27 -3.62
C GLY A 326 2.63 2.74 -3.73
N VAL A 327 1.95 3.11 -4.80
CA VAL A 327 1.56 4.49 -5.08
C VAL A 327 0.12 4.59 -5.52
N ILE A 328 -0.47 5.75 -5.27
CA ILE A 328 -1.75 6.21 -5.81
C ILE A 328 -1.47 7.44 -6.66
N GLY A 329 -1.99 7.47 -7.87
CA GLY A 329 -1.89 8.61 -8.77
C GLY A 329 -3.09 8.71 -9.70
N PRO A 330 -3.16 9.74 -10.56
CA PRO A 330 -4.22 9.83 -11.56
C PRO A 330 -4.13 8.67 -12.56
N THR A 331 -5.20 8.43 -13.33
CA THR A 331 -5.17 7.40 -14.39
C THR A 331 -4.09 7.67 -15.44
N ARG A 332 -3.73 8.93 -15.65
CA ARG A 332 -2.61 9.36 -16.46
C ARG A 332 -1.29 9.31 -15.67
N MET A 333 -0.54 8.24 -15.77
CA MET A 333 0.79 8.13 -15.14
C MET A 333 1.80 7.44 -16.06
N PRO A 334 3.11 7.66 -15.86
CA PRO A 334 4.17 6.97 -16.60
C PRO A 334 4.32 5.53 -16.09
N TYR A 335 3.40 4.64 -16.51
CA TYR A 335 3.25 3.27 -16.02
C TYR A 335 4.55 2.48 -16.03
N GLU A 336 5.35 2.56 -17.10
CA GLU A 336 6.61 1.83 -17.23
C GLU A 336 7.58 2.16 -16.09
N LYS A 337 7.65 3.44 -15.74
CA LYS A 337 8.53 3.94 -14.68
C LYS A 337 7.97 3.65 -13.30
N VAL A 338 6.69 3.93 -13.09
CA VAL A 338 6.01 3.74 -11.80
C VAL A 338 6.05 2.29 -11.37
N ILE A 339 5.75 1.36 -12.28
CA ILE A 339 5.80 -0.09 -12.02
C ILE A 339 7.22 -0.52 -11.63
N ALA A 340 8.24 -0.07 -12.38
CA ALA A 340 9.61 -0.43 -12.08
C ALA A 340 10.07 0.10 -10.71
N ILE A 341 9.66 1.33 -10.34
CA ILE A 341 9.99 1.92 -9.03
C ILE A 341 9.31 1.13 -7.90
N VAL A 342 8.02 0.80 -8.02
CA VAL A 342 7.27 0.06 -7.00
C VAL A 342 7.84 -1.35 -6.82
N ASP A 343 8.07 -2.08 -7.90
CA ASP A 343 8.62 -3.44 -7.89
C ASP A 343 10.02 -3.49 -7.25
N TYR A 344 10.90 -2.59 -7.68
CA TYR A 344 12.24 -2.49 -7.11
C TYR A 344 12.23 -2.09 -5.63
N THR A 345 11.36 -1.15 -5.25
CA THR A 345 11.24 -0.72 -3.84
C THR A 345 10.75 -1.85 -2.96
N SER A 346 9.75 -2.62 -3.39
CA SER A 346 9.27 -3.79 -2.63
C SER A 346 10.37 -4.84 -2.47
N THR A 347 11.14 -5.10 -3.53
CA THR A 347 12.30 -6.01 -3.50
C THR A 347 13.38 -5.51 -2.54
N LEU A 348 13.68 -4.21 -2.57
CA LEU A 348 14.69 -3.62 -1.68
C LEU A 348 14.25 -3.70 -0.21
N VAL A 349 12.98 -3.40 0.08
CA VAL A 349 12.40 -3.55 1.43
C VAL A 349 12.49 -5.01 1.89
N ASN A 350 12.17 -5.97 1.02
CA ASN A 350 12.31 -7.40 1.32
C ASN A 350 13.76 -7.79 1.65
N ASN A 351 14.73 -7.28 0.89
CA ASN A 351 16.14 -7.59 1.11
C ASN A 351 16.64 -7.02 2.45
N VAL A 352 16.20 -5.83 2.84
CA VAL A 352 16.59 -5.20 4.12
C VAL A 352 15.91 -5.87 5.32
N LEU A 353 14.65 -6.32 5.16
CA LEU A 353 13.86 -6.94 6.24
C LEU A 353 13.96 -8.47 6.27
N GLY A 354 14.49 -9.09 5.24
CA GLY A 354 14.62 -10.54 5.11
C GLY A 354 15.93 -11.11 5.71
N LEU A 355 16.72 -10.26 6.37
CA LEU A 355 17.97 -10.65 7.04
C LEU A 355 17.69 -11.34 8.40
#